data_e8bee247f7364b0d0f36a17c53b28947
#
_entry.id   e8bee247f7364b0d0f36a17c53b28947
#
_cell.length_a   1.000
_cell.length_b   1.000
_cell.length_c   1.000
_cell.angle_alpha   90.00
_cell.angle_beta   90.00
_cell.angle_gamma   90.00
#
_symmetry.space_group_name_H-M   'P 1'
#
loop_
_entity.id
_entity.type
_entity.pdbx_description
1 polymer ?
#
loop_
_entity_poly.entity_id
_entity_poly.type
_entity_poly.pdbx_seq_one_letter_code
_entity_poly.pdbx_strand_id
1 'polypeptide(L)'
;MPNYMQAISRVLIASVFIVFGYIQATQIGNYIAHPAVIKVAGLTGILTPTIIAYMVMLINLVGGILIFAGYQTRWTSIVLIAFVILTLIFVHNFWTMEGPARTANQVQFYKNHVIIGALMLLICHGPGSCSLDHRFAKK
;
A
#
# COMPACT_ATOMS: atom_id res chain seq x y z
N MET A 1 -21.80 5.17 -13.87
CA MET A 1 -21.83 5.35 -12.41
C MET A 1 -21.71 6.82 -12.10
N PRO A 2 -22.36 7.34 -11.03
CA PRO A 2 -22.20 8.73 -10.63
C PRO A 2 -20.74 9.02 -10.29
N ASN A 3 -20.22 10.14 -10.78
CA ASN A 3 -18.79 10.50 -10.67
C ASN A 3 -18.28 10.61 -9.20
N TYR A 4 -19.20 10.90 -8.27
CA TYR A 4 -18.84 10.97 -6.85
C TYR A 4 -18.55 9.60 -6.21
N MET A 5 -19.16 8.52 -6.68
CA MET A 5 -18.90 7.16 -6.18
C MET A 5 -17.45 6.74 -6.45
N GLN A 6 -16.93 7.05 -7.64
CA GLN A 6 -15.51 6.77 -7.96
C GLN A 6 -14.57 7.60 -7.08
N ALA A 7 -14.91 8.86 -6.81
CA ALA A 7 -14.13 9.70 -5.92
C ALA A 7 -14.12 9.16 -4.48
N ILE A 8 -15.29 8.76 -3.95
CA ILE A 8 -15.41 8.17 -2.62
C ILE A 8 -14.60 6.86 -2.52
N SER A 9 -14.76 5.94 -3.48
CA SER A 9 -14.02 4.68 -3.51
C SER A 9 -12.50 4.91 -3.49
N ARG A 10 -12.04 5.87 -4.30
CA ARG A 10 -10.62 6.25 -4.35
C ARG A 10 -10.12 6.80 -3.01
N VAL A 11 -10.90 7.69 -2.37
CA VAL A 11 -10.56 8.25 -1.05
C VAL A 11 -10.47 7.15 0.01
N LEU A 12 -11.41 6.19 0.02
CA LEU A 12 -11.39 5.06 0.94
C LEU A 12 -10.16 4.17 0.73
N ILE A 13 -9.79 3.89 -0.52
CA ILE A 13 -8.57 3.13 -0.82
C ILE A 13 -7.33 3.91 -0.37
N ALA A 14 -7.26 5.20 -0.69
CA ALA A 14 -6.13 6.07 -0.35
C ALA A 14 -5.93 6.18 1.17
N SER A 15 -7.03 6.26 1.94
CA SER A 15 -6.97 6.40 3.39
C SER A 15 -6.22 5.27 4.07
N VAL A 16 -6.31 4.05 3.56
CA VAL A 16 -5.57 2.89 4.09
C VAL A 16 -4.06 3.16 4.03
N PHE A 17 -3.55 3.56 2.88
CA PHE A 17 -2.12 3.81 2.68
C PHE A 17 -1.64 5.04 3.46
N ILE A 18 -2.41 6.14 3.47
CA ILE A 18 -2.07 7.36 4.20
C ILE A 18 -1.99 7.08 5.71
N VAL A 19 -2.99 6.39 6.26
CA VAL A 19 -3.01 6.06 7.69
C VAL A 19 -1.85 5.15 8.07
N PHE A 20 -1.58 4.10 7.27
CA PHE A 20 -0.43 3.23 7.52
C PHE A 20 0.89 3.98 7.37
N GLY A 21 1.06 4.82 6.35
CA GLY A 21 2.24 5.66 6.20
C GLY A 21 2.46 6.60 7.36
N TYR A 22 1.40 7.20 7.89
CA TYR A 22 1.45 8.06 9.08
C TYR A 22 1.86 7.27 10.34
N ILE A 23 1.24 6.10 10.58
CA ILE A 23 1.61 5.24 11.71
C ILE A 23 3.09 4.83 11.61
N GLN A 24 3.55 4.47 10.42
CA GLN A 24 4.97 4.13 10.20
C GLN A 24 5.89 5.32 10.46
N ALA A 25 5.51 6.53 10.07
CA ALA A 25 6.29 7.74 10.33
C ALA A 25 6.42 8.02 11.84
N THR A 26 5.35 7.85 12.61
CA THR A 26 5.34 8.09 14.05
C THR A 26 6.02 6.97 14.86
N GLN A 27 6.10 5.77 14.31
CA GLN A 27 6.67 4.58 14.96
C GLN A 27 7.84 3.98 14.21
N ILE A 28 8.60 4.79 13.48
CA ILE A 28 9.65 4.34 12.56
C ILE A 28 10.68 3.40 13.23
N GLY A 29 11.02 3.63 14.49
CA GLY A 29 11.93 2.79 15.25
C GLY A 29 11.43 1.33 15.37
N ASN A 30 10.13 1.14 15.61
CA ASN A 30 9.52 -0.18 15.69
C ASN A 30 9.54 -0.89 14.32
N TYR A 31 9.35 -0.13 13.23
CA TYR A 31 9.42 -0.68 11.88
C TYR A 31 10.83 -1.06 11.46
N ILE A 32 11.85 -0.28 11.85
CA ILE A 32 13.27 -0.64 11.63
C ILE A 32 13.61 -1.96 12.31
N ALA A 33 13.12 -2.18 13.53
CA ALA A 33 13.34 -3.40 14.31
C ALA A 33 12.43 -4.58 13.89
N HIS A 34 11.51 -4.37 12.95
CA HIS A 34 10.55 -5.40 12.55
C HIS A 34 11.26 -6.59 11.86
N PRO A 35 10.97 -7.86 12.26
CA PRO A 35 11.66 -9.04 11.72
C PRO A 35 11.62 -9.15 10.20
N ALA A 36 10.51 -8.79 9.56
CA ALA A 36 10.39 -8.81 8.09
C ALA A 36 11.32 -7.79 7.42
N VAL A 37 11.50 -6.60 8.00
CA VAL A 37 12.41 -5.56 7.50
C VAL A 37 13.86 -6.03 7.60
N ILE A 38 14.24 -6.62 8.74
CA ILE A 38 15.58 -7.19 8.95
C ILE A 38 15.84 -8.34 7.97
N LYS A 39 14.86 -9.21 7.76
CA LYS A 39 14.96 -10.31 6.80
C LYS A 39 15.18 -9.82 5.37
N VAL A 40 14.42 -8.82 4.92
CA VAL A 40 14.58 -8.24 3.58
C VAL A 40 15.94 -7.56 3.44
N ALA A 41 16.42 -6.86 4.46
CA ALA A 41 17.75 -6.26 4.48
C ALA A 41 18.84 -7.32 4.31
N GLY A 42 18.75 -8.43 5.02
CA GLY A 42 19.67 -9.56 4.89
C GLY A 42 19.65 -10.21 3.50
N LEU A 43 18.48 -10.31 2.87
CA LEU A 43 18.36 -10.88 1.52
C LEU A 43 18.95 -9.97 0.43
N THR A 44 18.81 -8.66 0.58
CA THR A 44 19.36 -7.70 -0.40
C THR A 44 20.87 -7.50 -0.23
N GLY A 45 21.40 -7.63 0.98
CA GLY A 45 22.80 -7.43 1.31
C GLY A 45 23.33 -5.98 1.11
N ILE A 46 22.52 -5.10 0.51
CA ILE A 46 22.90 -3.73 0.15
C ILE A 46 22.09 -2.71 0.97
N LEU A 47 20.81 -3.00 1.23
CA LEU A 47 19.90 -2.08 1.91
C LEU A 47 19.89 -2.33 3.42
N THR A 48 20.10 -1.28 4.20
CA THR A 48 19.96 -1.37 5.66
C THR A 48 18.48 -1.44 6.08
N PRO A 49 18.15 -2.02 7.25
CA PRO A 49 16.78 -2.01 7.78
C PRO A 49 16.17 -0.60 7.85
N THR A 50 16.98 0.40 8.18
CA THR A 50 16.60 1.81 8.21
C THR A 50 16.10 2.31 6.85
N ILE A 51 16.87 2.06 5.79
CA ILE A 51 16.49 2.47 4.42
C ILE A 51 15.18 1.79 4.01
N ILE A 52 15.04 0.50 4.25
CA ILE A 52 13.82 -0.26 3.91
C ILE A 52 12.61 0.29 4.66
N ALA A 53 12.72 0.56 5.96
CA ALA A 53 11.62 1.11 6.75
C ALA A 53 11.16 2.47 6.21
N TYR A 54 12.08 3.37 5.87
CA TYR A 54 11.75 4.66 5.24
C TYR A 54 11.15 4.51 3.84
N MET A 55 11.65 3.59 3.02
CA MET A 55 11.08 3.29 1.71
C MET A 55 9.62 2.80 1.84
N VAL A 56 9.34 1.87 2.75
CA VAL A 56 8.00 1.36 3.02
C VAL A 56 7.06 2.48 3.45
N MET A 57 7.51 3.34 4.37
CA MET A 57 6.76 4.52 4.83
C MET A 57 6.44 5.47 3.66
N LEU A 58 7.45 5.80 2.83
CA LEU A 58 7.28 6.71 1.70
C LEU A 58 6.34 6.14 0.64
N ILE A 59 6.45 4.84 0.31
CA ILE A 59 5.56 4.17 -0.65
C ILE A 59 4.11 4.28 -0.18
N ASN A 60 3.84 4.02 1.11
CA ASN A 60 2.51 4.14 1.67
C ASN A 60 2.02 5.59 1.64
N LEU A 61 2.79 6.53 2.17
CA LEU A 61 2.36 7.92 2.32
C LEU A 61 2.21 8.62 0.95
N VAL A 62 3.24 8.56 0.12
CA VAL A 62 3.22 9.19 -1.20
C VAL A 62 2.23 8.50 -2.12
N GLY A 63 2.23 7.16 -2.17
CA GLY A 63 1.28 6.39 -2.97
C GLY A 63 -0.16 6.67 -2.57
N GLY A 64 -0.44 6.72 -1.26
CA GLY A 64 -1.76 7.09 -0.75
C GLY A 64 -2.19 8.50 -1.15
N ILE A 65 -1.28 9.50 -1.03
CA ILE A 65 -1.56 10.89 -1.45
C ILE A 65 -1.83 10.97 -2.96
N LEU A 66 -1.06 10.28 -3.78
CA LEU A 66 -1.25 10.25 -5.24
C LEU A 66 -2.60 9.61 -5.62
N ILE A 67 -2.98 8.51 -4.99
CA ILE A 67 -4.31 7.90 -5.18
C ILE A 67 -5.41 8.87 -4.72
N PHE A 68 -5.25 9.51 -3.55
CA PHE A 68 -6.21 10.50 -3.04
C PHE A 68 -6.44 11.64 -4.04
N ALA A 69 -5.38 12.24 -4.54
CA ALA A 69 -5.42 13.32 -5.53
C ALA A 69 -5.92 12.84 -6.91
N GLY A 70 -5.84 11.55 -7.18
CA GLY A 70 -6.12 10.98 -8.50
C GLY A 70 -5.08 11.43 -9.54
N TYR A 71 -3.80 11.42 -9.15
CA TYR A 71 -2.68 11.75 -10.01
C TYR A 71 -1.88 10.51 -10.37
N GLN A 72 -1.67 10.30 -11.66
CA GLN A 72 -1.03 9.08 -12.20
C GLN A 72 -1.61 7.78 -11.59
N THR A 73 -2.91 7.74 -11.40
CA THR A 73 -3.62 6.75 -10.60
C THR A 73 -3.32 5.32 -11.04
N ARG A 74 -3.23 5.06 -12.34
CA ARG A 74 -2.95 3.72 -12.88
C ARG A 74 -1.55 3.24 -12.49
N TRP A 75 -0.52 4.07 -12.71
CA TRP A 75 0.86 3.71 -12.38
C TRP A 75 1.06 3.58 -10.87
N THR A 76 0.52 4.51 -10.10
CA THR A 76 0.55 4.43 -8.62
C THR A 76 -0.11 3.15 -8.11
N SER A 77 -1.25 2.76 -8.69
CA SER A 77 -1.93 1.50 -8.31
C SER A 77 -1.07 0.27 -8.62
N ILE A 78 -0.36 0.24 -9.75
CA ILE A 78 0.55 -0.87 -10.10
C ILE A 78 1.68 -0.97 -9.06
N VAL A 79 2.30 0.15 -8.72
CA VAL A 79 3.38 0.19 -7.70
C VAL A 79 2.86 -0.28 -6.34
N LEU A 80 1.68 0.20 -5.92
CA LEU A 80 1.07 -0.22 -4.66
C LEU A 80 0.67 -1.69 -4.65
N ILE A 81 0.19 -2.26 -5.76
CA ILE A 81 -0.08 -3.70 -5.88
C ILE A 81 1.21 -4.50 -5.67
N ALA A 82 2.29 -4.14 -6.36
CA ALA A 82 3.59 -4.79 -6.19
C ALA A 82 4.06 -4.72 -4.72
N PHE A 83 3.95 -3.55 -4.10
CA PHE A 83 4.27 -3.35 -2.69
C PHE A 83 3.42 -4.23 -1.76
N VAL A 84 2.10 -4.29 -1.96
CA VAL A 84 1.20 -5.12 -1.13
C VAL A 84 1.52 -6.61 -1.31
N ILE A 85 1.84 -7.07 -2.52
CA ILE A 85 2.27 -8.45 -2.77
C ILE A 85 3.55 -8.78 -1.98
N LEU A 86 4.54 -7.89 -1.99
CA LEU A 86 5.75 -8.07 -1.17
C LEU A 86 5.43 -8.12 0.33
N THR A 87 4.49 -7.28 0.78
CA THR A 87 4.02 -7.31 2.18
C THR A 87 3.36 -8.65 2.53
N LEU A 88 2.58 -9.24 1.62
CA LEU A 88 1.99 -10.58 1.82
C LEU A 88 3.05 -11.65 2.00
N ILE A 89 4.12 -11.60 1.20
CA ILE A 89 5.18 -12.62 1.21
C ILE A 89 6.07 -12.49 2.45
N PHE A 90 6.45 -11.28 2.84
CA PHE A 90 7.46 -11.06 3.87
C PHE A 90 6.90 -10.78 5.26
N VAL A 91 5.71 -10.16 5.35
CA VAL A 91 5.11 -9.74 6.63
C VAL A 91 3.97 -10.66 7.03
N HIS A 92 3.06 -11.00 6.10
CA HIS A 92 1.85 -11.76 6.39
C HIS A 92 1.92 -13.22 5.91
N ASN A 93 3.09 -13.83 6.01
CA ASN A 93 3.34 -15.24 5.65
C ASN A 93 2.83 -16.22 6.73
N PHE A 94 1.52 -16.19 6.99
CA PHE A 94 0.85 -16.96 8.05
C PHE A 94 1.12 -18.48 8.00
N TRP A 95 1.50 -19.02 6.85
CA TRP A 95 1.85 -20.44 6.68
C TRP A 95 3.14 -20.85 7.41
N THR A 96 3.96 -19.91 7.83
CA THR A 96 5.17 -20.15 8.64
C THR A 96 4.94 -19.89 10.13
N MET A 97 3.72 -19.55 10.53
CA MET A 97 3.37 -19.15 11.90
C MET A 97 2.44 -20.16 12.54
N GLU A 98 2.41 -20.18 13.88
CA GLU A 98 1.53 -21.03 14.68
C GLU A 98 0.71 -20.21 15.70
N GLY A 99 -0.33 -20.83 16.25
CA GLY A 99 -1.16 -20.25 17.30
C GLY A 99 -1.87 -18.95 16.92
N PRO A 100 -2.08 -18.03 17.86
CA PRO A 100 -2.80 -16.76 17.62
C PRO A 100 -2.17 -15.87 16.55
N ALA A 101 -0.85 -15.91 16.43
CA ALA A 101 -0.11 -15.14 15.43
C ALA A 101 -0.48 -15.58 14.01
N ARG A 102 -0.66 -16.88 13.75
CA ARG A 102 -1.11 -17.41 12.47
C ARG A 102 -2.48 -16.84 12.09
N THR A 103 -3.45 -16.92 13.00
CA THR A 103 -4.82 -16.43 12.73
C THR A 103 -4.83 -14.92 12.45
N ALA A 104 -4.11 -14.12 13.24
CA ALA A 104 -4.03 -12.68 13.04
C ALA A 104 -3.42 -12.34 11.67
N ASN A 105 -2.32 -12.99 11.29
CA ASN A 105 -1.67 -12.76 10.00
C ASN A 105 -2.49 -13.29 8.82
N GLN A 106 -3.23 -14.38 8.99
CA GLN A 106 -4.16 -14.89 7.98
C GLN A 106 -5.27 -13.89 7.67
N VAL A 107 -5.84 -13.24 8.68
CA VAL A 107 -6.84 -12.16 8.48
C VAL A 107 -6.23 -10.99 7.70
N GLN A 108 -5.01 -10.57 8.05
CA GLN A 108 -4.33 -9.49 7.34
C GLN A 108 -4.00 -9.88 5.89
N PHE A 109 -3.63 -11.13 5.64
CA PHE A 109 -3.40 -11.65 4.31
C PHE A 109 -4.63 -11.49 3.42
N TYR A 110 -5.81 -11.93 3.88
CA TYR A 110 -7.05 -11.77 3.10
C TYR A 110 -7.50 -10.31 2.95
N LYS A 111 -7.31 -9.47 3.95
CA LYS A 111 -7.57 -8.02 3.83
C LYS A 111 -6.73 -7.39 2.71
N ASN A 112 -5.46 -7.76 2.61
CA ASN A 112 -4.59 -7.27 1.55
C ASN A 112 -5.00 -7.75 0.15
N HIS A 113 -5.60 -8.95 0.01
CA HIS A 113 -6.20 -9.37 -1.26
C HIS A 113 -7.33 -8.46 -1.71
N VAL A 114 -8.17 -8.01 -0.78
CA VAL A 114 -9.24 -7.04 -1.08
C VAL A 114 -8.65 -5.71 -1.55
N ILE A 115 -7.57 -5.24 -0.92
CA ILE A 115 -6.87 -4.01 -1.33
C ILE A 115 -6.30 -4.15 -2.75
N ILE A 116 -5.67 -5.28 -3.08
CA ILE A 116 -5.18 -5.57 -4.44
C ILE A 116 -6.34 -5.51 -5.43
N GLY A 117 -7.46 -6.18 -5.15
CA GLY A 117 -8.65 -6.15 -6.01
C GLY A 117 -9.18 -4.73 -6.22
N ALA A 118 -9.24 -3.92 -5.18
CA ALA A 118 -9.66 -2.53 -5.26
C ALA A 118 -8.70 -1.67 -6.13
N LEU A 119 -7.39 -1.86 -5.98
CA LEU A 119 -6.39 -1.19 -6.82
C LEU A 119 -6.47 -1.64 -8.29
N MET A 120 -6.75 -2.93 -8.55
CA MET A 120 -6.98 -3.42 -9.92
C MET A 120 -8.20 -2.75 -10.56
N LEU A 121 -9.27 -2.54 -9.82
CA LEU A 121 -10.43 -1.77 -10.30
C LEU A 121 -10.07 -0.33 -10.65
N LEU A 122 -9.18 0.32 -9.88
CA LEU A 122 -8.68 1.66 -10.21
C LEU A 122 -7.84 1.66 -11.49
N ILE A 123 -7.06 0.62 -11.77
CA ILE A 123 -6.32 0.48 -13.02
C ILE A 123 -7.28 0.39 -14.21
N CYS A 124 -8.33 -0.45 -14.10
CA CYS A 124 -9.29 -0.69 -15.18
C CYS A 124 -10.17 0.53 -15.46
N HIS A 125 -10.77 1.11 -14.43
CA HIS A 125 -11.77 2.18 -14.56
C HIS A 125 -11.16 3.59 -14.51
N GLY A 126 -9.91 3.72 -14.09
CA GLY A 126 -9.25 5.02 -13.88
C GLY A 126 -9.77 5.77 -12.64
N PRO A 127 -9.26 6.99 -12.41
CA PRO A 127 -9.51 7.75 -11.18
C PRO A 127 -10.87 8.47 -11.11
N GLY A 128 -11.62 8.50 -12.22
CA GLY A 128 -12.87 9.23 -12.32
C GLY A 128 -12.71 10.72 -12.64
N SER A 129 -13.82 11.41 -12.90
CA SER A 129 -13.84 12.82 -13.34
C SER A 129 -13.37 13.82 -12.27
N CYS A 130 -13.51 13.49 -10.98
CA CYS A 130 -13.04 14.32 -9.88
C CYS A 130 -11.57 13.98 -9.51
N SER A 131 -10.65 14.06 -10.48
CA SER A 131 -9.24 13.71 -10.32
C SER A 131 -8.32 14.69 -11.04
N LEU A 132 -7.05 14.74 -10.63
CA LEU A 132 -6.04 15.52 -11.33
C LEU A 132 -5.77 14.95 -12.74
N ASP A 133 -5.73 13.63 -12.89
CA ASP A 133 -5.55 12.99 -14.21
C ASP A 133 -6.59 13.47 -15.22
N HIS A 134 -7.87 13.60 -14.78
CA HIS A 134 -8.93 14.08 -15.66
C HIS A 134 -8.79 15.57 -16.02
N ARG A 135 -8.28 16.38 -15.08
CA ARG A 135 -8.04 17.81 -15.33
C ARG A 135 -6.90 18.03 -16.33
N PHE A 136 -5.83 17.23 -16.24
CA PHE A 136 -4.70 17.33 -17.16
C PHE A 136 -4.99 16.77 -18.55
N ALA A 137 -5.86 15.76 -18.66
CA ALA A 137 -6.29 15.18 -19.93
C ALA A 137 -7.20 16.12 -20.76
N LYS A 138 -7.75 17.19 -20.17
CA LYS A 138 -8.60 18.18 -20.84
C LYS A 138 -7.83 19.42 -21.37
N LYS A 139 -6.54 19.50 -21.09
CA LYS A 139 -5.65 20.53 -21.65
C LYS A 139 -4.89 20.00 -22.86
#